data_994e32eb41b9b64e8e04700bf3840d52
#
_entry.id   994e32eb41b9b64e8e04700bf3840d52
#
_cell.length_a   1.000
_cell.length_b   1.000
_cell.length_c   1.000
_cell.angle_alpha   90.00
_cell.angle_beta   90.00
_cell.angle_gamma   90.00
#
_symmetry.space_group_name_H-M   'P 1'
#
loop_
_entity.id
_entity.type
_entity.pdbx_description
1 polymer ?
#
loop_
_entity_poly.entity_id
_entity_poly.type
_entity_poly.pdbx_seq_one_letter_code
_entity_poly.pdbx_strand_id
1 'polypeptide(L)'
;PIILLNSHHDTVQPNDQYTNDPFVPLIKDGRLYGLGSNDAGGPLVSLISAFLFFYERKDLPFNLCLAATAEEENSGRKGIKSILDDLMPISFAIVGEPTNMQMAIAEKGSMVLDCVSTGRPGHAAREEGDNAIYKALKDIHWFSSYVFPIESNLPNPVKMTVTQINSGIQHNIVPGECSFTVDIRFDLSYTEKEILNTIKNHTFCDTTLRPNVLTPSAIDLLHPLVRTGIAIGRKTYISPTSSDQGWLEMPSVKIGPGDSARSHSADEYIYLAEISDGITIYINLLESIFPYLVNDSMDKQLYTSA
;
A
#
# COMPACT_ATOMS: atom_id res chain seq x y z
N PRO A 1 -0.70 -2.05 -26.30
CA PRO A 1 -0.82 -2.29 -24.85
C PRO A 1 -1.79 -1.30 -24.21
N ILE A 2 -2.33 -1.63 -23.03
CA ILE A 2 -3.13 -0.75 -22.20
C ILE A 2 -2.37 -0.44 -20.92
N ILE A 3 -2.24 0.83 -20.58
CA ILE A 3 -1.59 1.33 -19.38
C ILE A 3 -2.69 1.78 -18.41
N LEU A 4 -2.70 1.22 -17.21
CA LEU A 4 -3.60 1.66 -16.13
C LEU A 4 -2.95 2.82 -15.36
N LEU A 5 -3.66 3.90 -15.20
CA LEU A 5 -3.40 5.00 -14.28
C LEU A 5 -4.40 4.88 -13.14
N ASN A 6 -3.94 4.53 -11.94
CA ASN A 6 -4.79 4.34 -10.77
C ASN A 6 -4.35 5.25 -9.63
N SER A 7 -5.28 5.82 -8.92
CA SER A 7 -5.06 6.47 -7.62
C SER A 7 -6.37 6.52 -6.86
N HIS A 8 -6.29 6.58 -5.53
CA HIS A 8 -7.48 6.60 -4.68
C HIS A 8 -7.93 8.02 -4.34
N HIS A 9 -9.20 8.14 -3.96
CA HIS A 9 -9.83 9.39 -3.53
C HIS A 9 -10.40 9.34 -2.12
N ASP A 10 -10.40 8.17 -1.49
CA ASP A 10 -10.75 8.04 -0.08
C ASP A 10 -9.60 8.49 0.82
N THR A 11 -9.88 8.70 2.09
CA THR A 11 -8.95 9.20 3.09
C THR A 11 -9.12 8.45 4.40
N VAL A 12 -8.12 8.46 5.26
CA VAL A 12 -8.27 8.10 6.68
C VAL A 12 -9.19 9.08 7.40
N GLN A 13 -9.60 8.73 8.62
CA GLN A 13 -10.30 9.69 9.49
C GLN A 13 -9.32 10.75 9.98
N PRO A 14 -9.75 12.05 10.07
CA PRO A 14 -8.90 13.09 10.64
C PRO A 14 -8.64 12.81 12.12
N ASN A 15 -7.42 13.11 12.58
CA ASN A 15 -7.07 13.02 14.00
C ASN A 15 -7.38 14.35 14.74
N ASP A 16 -7.40 14.29 16.08
CA ASP A 16 -7.77 15.43 16.94
C ASP A 16 -6.74 16.58 16.98
N GLN A 17 -5.61 16.45 16.27
CA GLN A 17 -4.55 17.46 16.25
C GLN A 17 -4.65 18.44 15.08
N TYR A 18 -5.67 18.30 14.21
CA TYR A 18 -5.92 19.27 13.15
C TYR A 18 -6.20 20.66 13.74
N THR A 19 -5.49 21.68 13.25
CA THR A 19 -5.70 23.09 13.62
C THR A 19 -6.58 23.82 12.59
N ASN A 20 -6.61 23.35 11.34
CA ASN A 20 -7.53 23.78 10.29
C ASN A 20 -8.66 22.76 10.16
N ASP A 21 -9.82 23.17 9.66
CA ASP A 21 -10.90 22.23 9.33
C ASP A 21 -10.41 21.29 8.21
N PRO A 22 -10.32 19.97 8.46
CA PRO A 22 -9.79 19.02 7.49
C PRO A 22 -10.63 18.91 6.21
N PHE A 23 -11.90 19.29 6.26
CA PHE A 23 -12.85 19.19 5.15
C PHE A 23 -13.02 20.49 4.37
N VAL A 24 -12.35 21.58 4.79
CA VAL A 24 -12.37 22.88 4.11
C VAL A 24 -10.99 23.15 3.49
N PRO A 25 -10.86 23.15 2.15
CA PRO A 25 -9.58 23.38 1.50
C PRO A 25 -9.07 24.80 1.78
N LEU A 26 -7.81 24.90 2.22
CA LEU A 26 -7.15 26.17 2.49
C LEU A 26 -5.86 26.29 1.66
N ILE A 27 -5.79 27.30 0.79
CA ILE A 27 -4.57 27.63 0.08
C ILE A 27 -3.83 28.72 0.85
N LYS A 28 -2.62 28.41 1.34
CA LYS A 28 -1.77 29.36 2.06
C LYS A 28 -0.28 29.06 1.78
N ASP A 29 0.50 30.07 1.49
CA ASP A 29 1.95 29.99 1.26
C ASP A 29 2.35 28.92 0.20
N GLY A 30 1.56 28.80 -0.89
CA GLY A 30 1.78 27.84 -1.96
C GLY A 30 1.41 26.40 -1.61
N ARG A 31 0.78 26.16 -0.45
CA ARG A 31 0.29 24.87 0.04
C ARG A 31 -1.23 24.80 -0.06
N LEU A 32 -1.73 23.67 -0.47
CA LEU A 32 -3.13 23.29 -0.37
C LEU A 32 -3.28 22.39 0.86
N TYR A 33 -3.89 22.89 1.90
CA TYR A 33 -4.25 22.13 3.11
C TYR A 33 -5.62 21.49 2.94
N GLY A 34 -5.78 20.31 3.48
CA GLY A 34 -7.01 19.53 3.52
C GLY A 34 -6.71 18.04 3.64
N LEU A 35 -7.57 17.32 4.33
CA LEU A 35 -7.47 15.87 4.45
C LEU A 35 -7.49 15.22 3.06
N GLY A 36 -6.52 14.35 2.78
CA GLY A 36 -6.36 13.72 1.48
C GLY A 36 -5.79 14.63 0.38
N SER A 37 -5.36 15.87 0.70
CA SER A 37 -4.73 16.75 -0.30
C SER A 37 -3.41 16.18 -0.82
N ASN A 38 -2.63 15.52 0.06
CA ASN A 38 -1.37 14.87 -0.25
C ASN A 38 -1.59 13.38 -0.56
N ASP A 39 -2.44 12.68 0.21
CA ASP A 39 -2.68 11.24 0.16
C ASP A 39 -4.16 10.93 -0.14
N ALA A 40 -4.55 10.65 -1.42
CA ALA A 40 -3.72 10.80 -2.62
C ALA A 40 -4.33 11.80 -3.62
N GLY A 41 -4.99 12.89 -3.15
CA GLY A 41 -5.64 13.89 -4.01
C GLY A 41 -4.66 14.55 -5.01
N GLY A 42 -3.45 14.91 -4.57
CA GLY A 42 -2.43 15.46 -5.45
C GLY A 42 -1.99 14.49 -6.55
N PRO A 43 -1.59 13.25 -6.23
CA PRO A 43 -1.35 12.21 -7.22
C PRO A 43 -2.52 11.97 -8.16
N LEU A 44 -3.74 11.84 -7.65
CA LEU A 44 -4.94 11.59 -8.45
C LEU A 44 -5.20 12.70 -9.46
N VAL A 45 -5.24 13.97 -9.02
CA VAL A 45 -5.51 15.10 -9.92
C VAL A 45 -4.40 15.25 -10.96
N SER A 46 -3.16 14.90 -10.60
CA SER A 46 -2.03 14.92 -11.55
C SER A 46 -2.16 13.83 -12.62
N LEU A 47 -2.59 12.62 -12.25
CA LEU A 47 -2.89 11.53 -13.21
C LEU A 47 -4.08 11.86 -14.10
N ILE A 48 -5.16 12.44 -13.55
CA ILE A 48 -6.31 12.91 -14.34
C ILE A 48 -5.85 13.96 -15.37
N SER A 49 -5.02 14.92 -14.96
CA SER A 49 -4.51 15.95 -15.86
C SER A 49 -3.63 15.37 -16.96
N ALA A 50 -2.74 14.43 -16.64
CA ALA A 50 -1.94 13.72 -17.63
C ALA A 50 -2.83 12.90 -18.59
N PHE A 51 -3.84 12.19 -18.07
CA PHE A 51 -4.80 11.46 -18.90
C PHE A 51 -5.52 12.38 -19.88
N LEU A 52 -6.02 13.53 -19.42
CA LEU A 52 -6.70 14.50 -20.26
C LEU A 52 -5.78 15.10 -21.33
N PHE A 53 -4.49 15.30 -21.03
CA PHE A 53 -3.51 15.74 -22.02
C PHE A 53 -3.39 14.77 -23.20
N PHE A 54 -3.51 13.46 -22.96
CA PHE A 54 -3.44 12.43 -24.00
C PHE A 54 -4.80 12.09 -24.62
N TYR A 55 -5.91 12.52 -24.05
CA TYR A 55 -7.25 12.04 -24.39
C TYR A 55 -7.62 12.23 -25.85
N GLU A 56 -7.27 13.37 -26.45
CA GLU A 56 -7.57 13.69 -27.86
C GLU A 56 -6.50 13.14 -28.84
N ARG A 57 -5.40 12.61 -28.34
CA ARG A 57 -4.30 12.10 -29.16
C ARG A 57 -4.68 10.78 -29.83
N LYS A 58 -4.46 10.71 -31.16
CA LYS A 58 -4.75 9.51 -31.97
C LYS A 58 -3.47 8.77 -32.41
N ASP A 59 -2.31 9.33 -32.12
CA ASP A 59 -0.98 8.83 -32.50
C ASP A 59 -0.31 7.98 -31.41
N LEU A 60 -1.03 7.66 -30.32
CA LEU A 60 -0.48 6.89 -29.21
C LEU A 60 -0.30 5.42 -29.60
N PRO A 61 0.87 4.81 -29.29
CA PRO A 61 1.11 3.37 -29.48
C PRO A 61 0.48 2.51 -28.39
N PHE A 62 -0.32 3.09 -27.48
CA PHE A 62 -1.00 2.45 -26.36
C PHE A 62 -2.35 3.12 -26.08
N ASN A 63 -3.19 2.42 -25.34
CA ASN A 63 -4.38 2.98 -24.74
C ASN A 63 -4.12 3.32 -23.27
N LEU A 64 -4.75 4.39 -22.77
CA LEU A 64 -4.77 4.74 -21.36
C LEU A 64 -6.11 4.36 -20.76
N CYS A 65 -6.06 3.76 -19.58
CA CYS A 65 -7.20 3.54 -18.70
C CYS A 65 -6.96 4.31 -17.41
N LEU A 66 -7.90 5.17 -17.01
CA LEU A 66 -7.84 5.90 -15.74
C LEU A 66 -8.85 5.29 -14.77
N ALA A 67 -8.40 4.91 -13.58
CA ALA A 67 -9.22 4.44 -12.48
C ALA A 67 -9.02 5.33 -11.25
N ALA A 68 -10.05 6.09 -10.87
CA ALA A 68 -10.13 6.80 -9.60
C ALA A 68 -10.94 5.91 -8.65
N THR A 69 -10.29 5.34 -7.66
CA THR A 69 -10.84 4.30 -6.79
C THR A 69 -10.99 4.76 -5.34
N ALA A 70 -11.71 3.99 -4.55
CA ALA A 70 -11.87 4.17 -3.11
C ALA A 70 -11.38 2.92 -2.38
N GLU A 71 -11.51 2.89 -1.05
CA GLU A 71 -11.16 1.78 -0.17
C GLU A 71 -9.65 1.39 -0.16
N GLU A 72 -8.76 2.25 -0.67
CA GLU A 72 -7.32 2.02 -0.56
C GLU A 72 -6.88 2.03 0.91
N GLU A 73 -7.30 3.04 1.66
CA GLU A 73 -6.92 3.32 3.06
C GLU A 73 -7.31 2.21 4.05
N ASN A 74 -8.18 1.34 3.66
CA ASN A 74 -8.58 0.17 4.45
C ASN A 74 -8.27 -1.16 3.75
N SER A 75 -7.52 -1.13 2.64
CA SER A 75 -7.22 -2.28 1.79
C SER A 75 -8.49 -3.01 1.34
N GLY A 76 -9.54 -2.25 1.01
CA GLY A 76 -10.87 -2.78 0.74
C GLY A 76 -10.99 -3.43 -0.63
N ARG A 77 -11.90 -4.40 -0.72
CA ARG A 77 -12.12 -5.17 -1.96
C ARG A 77 -13.04 -4.49 -2.97
N LYS A 78 -13.72 -3.40 -2.55
CA LYS A 78 -14.63 -2.64 -3.42
C LYS A 78 -13.95 -1.47 -4.12
N GLY A 79 -12.65 -1.25 -3.87
CA GLY A 79 -11.79 -0.34 -4.58
C GLY A 79 -11.32 -0.89 -5.92
N ILE A 80 -10.02 -0.74 -6.23
CA ILE A 80 -9.44 -1.20 -7.50
C ILE A 80 -9.70 -2.68 -7.77
N LYS A 81 -9.67 -3.54 -6.73
CA LYS A 81 -9.92 -4.97 -6.86
C LYS A 81 -11.28 -5.29 -7.49
N SER A 82 -12.30 -4.47 -7.24
CA SER A 82 -13.66 -4.73 -7.73
C SER A 82 -13.85 -4.53 -9.22
N ILE A 83 -12.94 -3.81 -9.88
CA ILE A 83 -13.04 -3.46 -11.30
C ILE A 83 -12.01 -4.18 -12.18
N LEU A 84 -11.02 -4.86 -11.59
CA LEU A 84 -9.92 -5.47 -12.35
C LEU A 84 -10.41 -6.51 -13.37
N ASP A 85 -11.42 -7.31 -13.02
CA ASP A 85 -11.97 -8.34 -13.89
C ASP A 85 -12.76 -7.74 -15.09
N ASP A 86 -13.27 -6.51 -14.93
CA ASP A 86 -14.01 -5.79 -15.97
C ASP A 86 -13.09 -4.97 -16.90
N LEU A 87 -11.82 -4.77 -16.50
CA LEU A 87 -10.86 -4.05 -17.31
C LEU A 87 -10.31 -4.96 -18.42
N MET A 88 -10.04 -4.35 -19.57
CA MET A 88 -9.27 -5.01 -20.65
C MET A 88 -7.91 -5.46 -20.13
N PRO A 89 -7.25 -6.45 -20.76
CA PRO A 89 -5.92 -6.89 -20.31
C PRO A 89 -4.94 -5.73 -20.21
N ILE A 90 -4.64 -5.33 -18.97
CA ILE A 90 -3.70 -4.26 -18.66
C ILE A 90 -2.27 -4.78 -18.80
N SER A 91 -1.41 -4.05 -19.50
CA SER A 91 -0.01 -4.43 -19.71
C SER A 91 0.87 -4.07 -18.52
N PHE A 92 0.66 -2.90 -17.93
CA PHE A 92 1.29 -2.44 -16.69
C PHE A 92 0.51 -1.25 -16.10
N ALA A 93 0.82 -0.89 -14.86
CA ALA A 93 0.12 0.16 -14.15
C ALA A 93 1.07 1.22 -13.54
N ILE A 94 0.56 2.44 -13.43
CA ILE A 94 1.11 3.53 -12.63
C ILE A 94 0.10 3.78 -11.50
N VAL A 95 0.54 3.59 -10.25
CA VAL A 95 -0.27 3.87 -9.06
C VAL A 95 0.18 5.20 -8.47
N GLY A 96 -0.75 6.14 -8.42
CA GLY A 96 -0.51 7.51 -7.95
C GLY A 96 -0.56 7.59 -6.43
N GLU A 97 0.60 7.80 -5.82
CA GLU A 97 0.82 7.89 -4.38
C GLU A 97 1.87 8.97 -4.06
N PRO A 98 1.90 9.56 -2.84
CA PRO A 98 2.85 10.59 -2.50
C PRO A 98 4.28 10.03 -2.32
N THR A 99 5.08 10.10 -3.36
CA THR A 99 6.45 9.54 -3.42
C THR A 99 7.53 10.57 -3.77
N ASN A 100 7.21 11.87 -3.73
CA ASN A 100 8.09 12.93 -4.25
C ASN A 100 8.49 12.68 -5.72
N MET A 101 7.58 12.11 -6.52
CA MET A 101 7.84 11.68 -7.90
C MET A 101 9.04 10.72 -8.04
N GLN A 102 9.37 9.94 -7.00
CA GLN A 102 10.33 8.84 -7.10
C GLN A 102 9.58 7.51 -7.28
N MET A 103 10.20 6.57 -7.97
CA MET A 103 9.56 5.30 -8.33
C MET A 103 9.74 4.26 -7.21
N ALA A 104 8.67 3.89 -6.53
CA ALA A 104 8.66 2.67 -5.75
C ALA A 104 8.48 1.48 -6.71
N ILE A 105 9.57 0.74 -6.91
CA ILE A 105 9.61 -0.42 -7.81
C ILE A 105 9.29 -1.74 -7.11
N ALA A 106 9.14 -1.70 -5.82
CA ALA A 106 8.63 -2.78 -5.00
C ALA A 106 7.97 -2.21 -3.75
N GLU A 107 6.99 -2.94 -3.21
CA GLU A 107 6.38 -2.63 -1.92
C GLU A 107 6.10 -3.92 -1.13
N LYS A 108 5.97 -3.76 0.19
CA LYS A 108 5.62 -4.87 1.06
C LYS A 108 4.13 -5.19 0.96
N GLY A 109 3.81 -6.47 1.05
CA GLY A 109 2.45 -6.94 1.31
C GLY A 109 2.01 -6.60 2.73
N SER A 110 0.72 -6.69 2.94
CA SER A 110 0.08 -6.39 4.23
C SER A 110 -0.96 -7.44 4.57
N MET A 111 -0.93 -7.93 5.81
CA MET A 111 -2.00 -8.74 6.38
C MET A 111 -2.19 -8.42 7.85
N VAL A 112 -3.40 -8.61 8.35
CA VAL A 112 -3.76 -8.32 9.74
C VAL A 112 -4.34 -9.57 10.38
N LEU A 113 -3.84 -9.91 11.56
CA LEU A 113 -4.36 -11.01 12.38
C LEU A 113 -5.06 -10.46 13.62
N ASP A 114 -6.26 -10.95 13.85
CA ASP A 114 -6.94 -10.86 15.13
C ASP A 114 -6.60 -12.12 15.96
N CYS A 115 -6.05 -11.91 17.14
CA CYS A 115 -5.54 -12.94 18.02
C CYS A 115 -6.33 -12.95 19.34
N VAL A 116 -6.67 -14.14 19.83
CA VAL A 116 -7.40 -14.30 21.09
C VAL A 116 -6.72 -15.35 21.95
N SER A 117 -6.28 -14.93 23.14
CA SER A 117 -5.78 -15.84 24.18
C SER A 117 -6.90 -16.11 25.17
N THR A 118 -7.23 -17.40 25.37
CA THR A 118 -8.29 -17.85 26.27
C THR A 118 -7.71 -18.37 27.59
N GLY A 119 -8.30 -17.93 28.69
CA GLY A 119 -7.99 -18.35 30.05
C GLY A 119 -9.26 -18.82 30.79
N ARG A 120 -9.19 -18.75 32.11
CA ARG A 120 -10.32 -19.07 32.99
C ARG A 120 -10.49 -17.96 34.02
N PRO A 121 -11.67 -17.30 34.06
CA PRO A 121 -11.95 -16.27 35.07
C PRO A 121 -11.86 -16.81 36.49
N GLY A 122 -11.46 -15.95 37.42
CA GLY A 122 -11.38 -16.27 38.84
C GLY A 122 -11.17 -15.05 39.72
N HIS A 123 -11.21 -15.21 41.01
CA HIS A 123 -10.90 -14.12 41.94
C HIS A 123 -9.39 -13.87 41.97
N ALA A 124 -8.96 -12.64 41.77
CA ALA A 124 -7.53 -12.30 41.68
C ALA A 124 -6.67 -12.65 42.92
N ALA A 125 -7.33 -12.79 44.10
CA ALA A 125 -6.68 -13.21 45.33
C ALA A 125 -6.60 -14.76 45.51
N ARG A 126 -7.03 -15.55 44.53
CA ARG A 126 -7.04 -17.00 44.58
C ARG A 126 -6.30 -17.61 43.39
N GLU A 127 -5.98 -18.91 43.49
CA GLU A 127 -5.18 -19.64 42.49
C GLU A 127 -6.02 -20.38 41.41
N GLU A 128 -7.36 -20.31 41.45
CA GLU A 128 -8.20 -21.09 40.55
C GLU A 128 -8.32 -20.49 39.16
N GLY A 129 -7.91 -19.21 38.99
CA GLY A 129 -7.93 -18.51 37.71
C GLY A 129 -6.79 -18.93 36.78
N ASP A 130 -7.01 -18.78 35.46
CA ASP A 130 -5.98 -18.93 34.43
C ASP A 130 -5.97 -17.63 33.60
N ASN A 131 -4.95 -16.80 33.81
CA ASN A 131 -4.95 -15.43 33.34
C ASN A 131 -4.64 -15.33 31.84
N ALA A 132 -5.66 -14.92 31.06
CA ALA A 132 -5.55 -14.73 29.61
C ALA A 132 -4.52 -13.64 29.22
N ILE A 133 -4.34 -12.60 30.05
CA ILE A 133 -3.30 -11.58 29.81
C ILE A 133 -1.90 -12.22 29.84
N TYR A 134 -1.62 -13.08 30.83
CA TYR A 134 -0.31 -13.70 30.94
C TYR A 134 -0.02 -14.69 29.82
N LYS A 135 -1.06 -15.29 29.21
CA LYS A 135 -0.93 -16.10 27.99
C LYS A 135 -0.64 -15.20 26.79
N ALA A 136 -1.45 -14.16 26.60
CA ALA A 136 -1.25 -13.21 25.50
C ALA A 136 0.14 -12.57 25.53
N LEU A 137 0.67 -12.21 26.69
CA LEU A 137 2.01 -11.63 26.82
C LEU A 137 3.12 -12.54 26.28
N LYS A 138 2.98 -13.86 26.36
CA LYS A 138 3.95 -14.81 25.80
C LYS A 138 3.93 -14.75 24.27
N ASP A 139 2.73 -14.76 23.69
CA ASP A 139 2.56 -14.67 22.24
C ASP A 139 2.97 -13.29 21.72
N ILE A 140 2.59 -12.20 22.41
CA ILE A 140 2.99 -10.82 22.07
C ILE A 140 4.52 -10.68 22.12
N HIS A 141 5.17 -11.28 23.14
CA HIS A 141 6.64 -11.28 23.21
C HIS A 141 7.25 -12.00 22.00
N TRP A 142 6.67 -13.14 21.60
CA TRP A 142 7.12 -13.82 20.39
C TRP A 142 6.93 -12.96 19.15
N PHE A 143 5.75 -12.37 18.91
CA PHE A 143 5.51 -11.46 17.78
C PHE A 143 6.48 -10.29 17.73
N SER A 144 6.88 -9.76 18.88
CA SER A 144 7.78 -8.61 18.96
C SER A 144 9.26 -8.96 18.81
N SER A 145 9.64 -10.21 19.03
CA SER A 145 11.04 -10.64 19.08
C SER A 145 11.45 -11.64 18.00
N TYR A 146 10.48 -12.33 17.38
CA TYR A 146 10.80 -13.30 16.35
C TYR A 146 11.28 -12.61 15.07
N VAL A 147 12.42 -13.08 14.57
CA VAL A 147 13.02 -12.61 13.32
C VAL A 147 12.94 -13.73 12.31
N PHE A 148 12.25 -13.48 11.22
CA PHE A 148 12.24 -14.41 10.10
C PHE A 148 13.64 -14.52 9.50
N PRO A 149 14.11 -15.74 9.13
CA PRO A 149 15.39 -15.90 8.48
C PRO A 149 15.50 -15.05 7.22
N ILE A 150 16.64 -14.39 7.01
CA ILE A 150 16.87 -13.54 5.85
C ILE A 150 17.36 -14.42 4.70
N GLU A 151 16.50 -14.65 3.72
CA GLU A 151 16.86 -15.33 2.47
C GLU A 151 16.94 -14.34 1.29
N SER A 152 16.68 -13.05 1.55
CA SER A 152 16.68 -11.97 0.56
C SER A 152 17.73 -10.91 0.89
N ASN A 153 18.08 -10.10 -0.12
CA ASN A 153 18.96 -8.92 0.07
C ASN A 153 18.23 -7.75 0.77
N LEU A 154 16.97 -7.94 1.20
CA LEU A 154 16.18 -6.93 1.87
C LEU A 154 16.23 -7.12 3.39
N PRO A 155 16.45 -6.05 4.17
CA PRO A 155 16.41 -6.13 5.62
C PRO A 155 14.97 -6.37 6.10
N ASN A 156 14.80 -7.26 7.08
CA ASN A 156 13.51 -7.58 7.70
C ASN A 156 12.43 -8.00 6.69
N PRO A 157 12.52 -9.21 6.12
CA PRO A 157 11.56 -9.69 5.11
C PRO A 157 10.12 -9.70 5.64
N VAL A 158 9.92 -10.02 6.92
CA VAL A 158 8.63 -9.99 7.59
C VAL A 158 8.73 -9.16 8.87
N LYS A 159 7.91 -8.13 9.00
CA LYS A 159 7.77 -7.31 10.20
C LYS A 159 6.40 -7.54 10.81
N MET A 160 6.36 -7.95 12.08
CA MET A 160 5.13 -8.11 12.85
C MET A 160 5.06 -7.03 13.92
N THR A 161 3.91 -6.37 14.06
CA THR A 161 3.70 -5.30 15.04
C THR A 161 2.35 -5.50 15.71
N VAL A 162 2.35 -5.69 17.03
CA VAL A 162 1.10 -5.69 17.81
C VAL A 162 0.64 -4.25 17.93
N THR A 163 -0.57 -3.96 17.44
CA THR A 163 -1.10 -2.59 17.33
C THR A 163 -2.25 -2.31 18.27
N GLN A 164 -2.94 -3.35 18.73
CA GLN A 164 -4.08 -3.23 19.64
C GLN A 164 -4.03 -4.36 20.67
N ILE A 165 -4.49 -4.09 21.90
CA ILE A 165 -4.68 -5.09 22.96
C ILE A 165 -5.86 -4.68 23.83
N ASN A 166 -6.71 -5.64 24.17
CA ASN A 166 -7.85 -5.44 25.05
C ASN A 166 -8.08 -6.65 25.95
N SER A 167 -8.23 -6.42 27.27
CA SER A 167 -8.54 -7.47 28.25
C SER A 167 -8.96 -6.87 29.59
N GLY A 168 -9.67 -7.71 30.40
CA GLY A 168 -10.07 -7.39 31.77
C GLY A 168 -11.30 -6.47 31.85
N ILE A 169 -12.06 -6.63 32.93
CA ILE A 169 -13.30 -5.85 33.20
C ILE A 169 -13.27 -5.18 34.58
N GLN A 170 -12.51 -5.75 35.51
CA GLN A 170 -12.42 -5.24 36.89
C GLN A 170 -11.12 -5.71 37.56
N HIS A 171 -10.55 -4.87 38.43
CA HIS A 171 -9.24 -5.10 39.05
C HIS A 171 -9.09 -6.37 39.90
N ASN A 172 -10.16 -6.92 40.40
CA ASN A 172 -10.16 -8.13 41.27
C ASN A 172 -10.66 -9.39 40.56
N ILE A 173 -10.78 -9.37 39.23
CA ILE A 173 -11.19 -10.52 38.41
C ILE A 173 -10.01 -10.89 37.49
N VAL A 174 -9.57 -12.16 37.54
CA VAL A 174 -8.65 -12.74 36.56
C VAL A 174 -9.35 -12.78 35.20
N PRO A 175 -8.81 -12.14 34.13
CA PRO A 175 -9.49 -12.13 32.83
C PRO A 175 -9.45 -13.50 32.16
N GLY A 176 -10.60 -13.89 31.62
CA GLY A 176 -10.75 -15.15 30.85
C GLY A 176 -10.44 -15.03 29.37
N GLU A 177 -10.28 -13.78 28.87
CA GLU A 177 -9.95 -13.50 27.47
C GLU A 177 -9.03 -12.29 27.37
N CYS A 178 -8.10 -12.35 26.42
CA CYS A 178 -7.28 -11.23 25.99
C CYS A 178 -7.19 -11.24 24.46
N SER A 179 -7.72 -10.21 23.81
CA SER A 179 -7.65 -10.02 22.38
C SER A 179 -6.55 -9.03 22.02
N PHE A 180 -5.87 -9.27 20.92
CA PHE A 180 -4.89 -8.33 20.37
C PHE A 180 -4.82 -8.45 18.85
N THR A 181 -4.36 -7.38 18.18
CA THR A 181 -4.25 -7.31 16.72
C THR A 181 -2.80 -7.16 16.30
N VAL A 182 -2.39 -7.89 15.28
CA VAL A 182 -1.05 -7.87 14.71
C VAL A 182 -1.09 -7.40 13.26
N ASP A 183 -0.44 -6.27 12.95
CA ASP A 183 -0.12 -5.82 11.59
C ASP A 183 1.15 -6.53 11.13
N ILE A 184 1.11 -7.16 9.95
CA ILE A 184 2.21 -7.92 9.37
C ILE A 184 2.53 -7.35 7.99
N ARG A 185 3.79 -6.93 7.81
CA ARG A 185 4.34 -6.46 6.54
C ARG A 185 5.38 -7.44 6.05
N PHE A 186 5.28 -7.89 4.80
CA PHE A 186 6.15 -8.95 4.26
C PHE A 186 6.56 -8.65 2.82
N ASP A 187 7.68 -9.19 2.39
CA ASP A 187 8.18 -9.08 1.03
C ASP A 187 8.00 -10.40 0.24
N LEU A 188 8.45 -10.41 -1.00
CA LEU A 188 8.34 -11.57 -1.91
C LEU A 188 9.13 -12.81 -1.46
N SER A 189 9.95 -12.72 -0.39
CA SER A 189 10.70 -13.87 0.13
C SER A 189 9.83 -14.85 0.90
N TYR A 190 8.63 -14.43 1.32
CA TYR A 190 7.69 -15.25 2.08
C TYR A 190 6.29 -15.15 1.50
N THR A 191 5.61 -16.28 1.43
CA THR A 191 4.17 -16.33 1.14
C THR A 191 3.36 -16.12 2.42
N GLU A 192 2.13 -15.62 2.30
CA GLU A 192 1.16 -15.55 3.39
C GLU A 192 1.08 -16.88 4.15
N LYS A 193 0.99 -18.00 3.43
CA LYS A 193 0.85 -19.34 4.01
C LYS A 193 2.06 -19.74 4.87
N GLU A 194 3.27 -19.42 4.46
CA GLU A 194 4.50 -19.72 5.23
C GLU A 194 4.53 -18.91 6.52
N ILE A 195 4.16 -17.63 6.45
CA ILE A 195 4.10 -16.76 7.62
C ILE A 195 3.05 -17.28 8.62
N LEU A 196 1.83 -17.57 8.15
CA LEU A 196 0.77 -18.10 9.00
C LEU A 196 1.13 -19.44 9.64
N ASN A 197 1.78 -20.34 8.91
CA ASN A 197 2.27 -21.60 9.44
C ASN A 197 3.34 -21.38 10.53
N THR A 198 4.25 -20.43 10.31
CA THR A 198 5.28 -20.07 11.30
C THR A 198 4.62 -19.55 12.58
N ILE A 199 3.67 -18.63 12.46
CA ILE A 199 2.92 -18.09 13.61
C ILE A 199 2.20 -19.22 14.36
N LYS A 200 1.46 -20.06 13.67
CA LYS A 200 0.71 -21.16 14.27
C LYS A 200 1.60 -22.16 15.03
N ASN A 201 2.82 -22.36 14.59
CA ASN A 201 3.76 -23.27 15.24
C ASN A 201 4.45 -22.69 16.49
N HIS A 202 4.36 -21.38 16.71
CA HIS A 202 5.09 -20.69 17.79
C HIS A 202 4.17 -19.95 18.77
N THR A 203 2.90 -19.80 18.47
CA THR A 203 1.93 -19.11 19.33
C THR A 203 0.83 -20.06 19.79
N PHE A 204 0.21 -19.71 20.93
CA PHE A 204 -0.86 -20.49 21.54
C PHE A 204 -2.23 -19.82 21.42
N CYS A 205 -2.29 -18.56 20.98
CA CYS A 205 -3.54 -17.86 20.76
C CYS A 205 -4.27 -18.39 19.52
N ASP A 206 -5.58 -18.29 19.54
CA ASP A 206 -6.39 -18.47 18.34
C ASP A 206 -6.18 -17.27 17.41
N THR A 207 -5.88 -17.54 16.14
CA THR A 207 -5.58 -16.50 15.14
C THR A 207 -6.63 -16.51 14.03
N THR A 208 -7.15 -15.33 13.69
CA THR A 208 -8.06 -15.13 12.57
C THR A 208 -7.46 -14.10 11.60
N LEU A 209 -7.22 -14.54 10.36
CA LEU A 209 -6.75 -13.64 9.31
C LEU A 209 -7.91 -12.77 8.81
N ARG A 210 -7.72 -11.46 8.78
CA ARG A 210 -8.69 -10.56 8.12
C ARG A 210 -8.67 -10.77 6.61
N PRO A 211 -9.81 -10.57 5.92
CA PRO A 211 -9.96 -10.96 4.51
C PRO A 211 -9.16 -10.09 3.51
N ASN A 212 -8.69 -8.93 3.93
CA ASN A 212 -7.99 -7.99 3.05
C ASN A 212 -6.47 -8.17 3.18
N VAL A 213 -5.94 -9.11 2.40
CA VAL A 213 -4.49 -9.34 2.29
C VAL A 213 -3.99 -8.68 1.02
N LEU A 214 -3.03 -7.78 1.14
CA LEU A 214 -2.31 -7.21 0.02
C LEU A 214 -1.05 -8.03 -0.26
N THR A 215 -0.86 -8.42 -1.51
CA THR A 215 0.36 -9.14 -1.92
C THR A 215 1.53 -8.17 -2.07
N PRO A 216 2.78 -8.58 -1.78
CA PRO A 216 3.94 -7.78 -2.14
C PRO A 216 3.99 -7.61 -3.66
N SER A 217 4.39 -6.44 -4.11
CA SER A 217 4.60 -6.17 -5.54
C SER A 217 6.05 -5.85 -5.85
N ALA A 218 6.49 -6.19 -7.06
CA ALA A 218 7.77 -5.77 -7.61
C ALA A 218 7.71 -5.71 -9.13
N ILE A 219 8.50 -4.80 -9.72
CA ILE A 219 8.71 -4.65 -11.15
C ILE A 219 10.20 -4.74 -11.46
N ASP A 220 10.55 -5.38 -12.57
CA ASP A 220 11.94 -5.52 -12.98
C ASP A 220 12.57 -4.17 -13.33
N LEU A 221 13.81 -3.95 -12.93
CA LEU A 221 14.60 -2.75 -13.28
C LEU A 221 14.77 -2.56 -14.80
N LEU A 222 14.72 -3.64 -15.56
CA LEU A 222 14.80 -3.61 -17.02
C LEU A 222 13.46 -3.33 -17.69
N HIS A 223 12.36 -3.32 -16.93
CA HIS A 223 11.04 -2.99 -17.49
C HIS A 223 11.05 -1.59 -18.14
N PRO A 224 10.46 -1.41 -19.33
CA PRO A 224 10.46 -0.14 -20.05
C PRO A 224 10.03 1.06 -19.20
N LEU A 225 8.98 0.91 -18.37
CA LEU A 225 8.52 1.96 -17.47
C LEU A 225 9.60 2.42 -16.48
N VAL A 226 10.33 1.48 -15.87
CA VAL A 226 11.38 1.78 -14.90
C VAL A 226 12.58 2.44 -15.58
N ARG A 227 13.02 1.87 -16.71
CA ARG A 227 14.13 2.45 -17.50
C ARG A 227 13.84 3.87 -17.97
N THR A 228 12.61 4.11 -18.43
CA THR A 228 12.17 5.44 -18.85
C THR A 228 12.20 6.42 -17.67
N GLY A 229 11.68 6.03 -16.52
CA GLY A 229 11.71 6.88 -15.33
C GLY A 229 13.12 7.21 -14.87
N ILE A 230 14.06 6.25 -14.89
CA ILE A 230 15.48 6.50 -14.60
C ILE A 230 16.06 7.47 -15.62
N ALA A 231 15.76 7.31 -16.90
CA ALA A 231 16.27 8.19 -17.97
C ALA A 231 15.81 9.65 -17.83
N ILE A 232 14.60 9.88 -17.30
CA ILE A 232 14.10 11.23 -16.98
C ILE A 232 14.51 11.70 -15.56
N GLY A 233 15.47 11.02 -14.92
CA GLY A 233 16.07 11.43 -13.65
C GLY A 233 15.31 11.03 -12.39
N ARG A 234 14.37 10.05 -12.46
CA ARG A 234 13.71 9.52 -11.26
C ARG A 234 14.55 8.44 -10.59
N LYS A 235 14.57 8.44 -9.26
CA LYS A 235 15.24 7.42 -8.47
C LYS A 235 14.28 6.27 -8.20
N THR A 236 14.82 5.07 -8.05
CA THR A 236 14.07 3.89 -7.64
C THR A 236 14.28 3.59 -6.16
N TYR A 237 13.26 3.06 -5.49
CA TYR A 237 13.34 2.61 -4.11
C TYR A 237 12.31 1.51 -3.83
N ILE A 238 12.44 0.88 -2.66
CA ILE A 238 11.49 -0.10 -2.14
C ILE A 238 10.63 0.59 -1.10
N SER A 239 9.32 0.61 -1.32
CA SER A 239 8.37 1.22 -0.40
C SER A 239 8.13 0.34 0.83
N PRO A 240 8.18 0.88 2.04
CA PRO A 240 7.79 0.16 3.25
C PRO A 240 6.28 0.05 3.43
N THR A 241 5.49 0.87 2.70
CA THR A 241 4.03 0.91 2.76
C THR A 241 3.43 0.16 1.60
N SER A 242 2.28 -0.46 1.83
CA SER A 242 1.45 -1.08 0.78
C SER A 242 0.54 -0.03 0.14
N SER A 243 0.01 -0.32 -1.04
CA SER A 243 -0.95 0.50 -1.77
C SER A 243 -1.87 -0.38 -2.62
N ASP A 244 -2.67 0.23 -3.48
CA ASP A 244 -3.47 -0.48 -4.48
C ASP A 244 -2.64 -1.43 -5.37
N GLN A 245 -1.29 -1.25 -5.44
CA GLN A 245 -0.40 -2.21 -6.11
C GLN A 245 -0.54 -3.64 -5.59
N GLY A 246 -0.86 -3.81 -4.30
CA GLY A 246 -1.06 -5.12 -3.68
C GLY A 246 -2.25 -5.93 -4.22
N TRP A 247 -3.14 -5.30 -4.99
CA TRP A 247 -4.23 -5.94 -5.71
C TRP A 247 -3.91 -6.24 -7.17
N LEU A 248 -2.83 -5.64 -7.72
CA LEU A 248 -2.49 -5.73 -9.13
C LEU A 248 -1.63 -6.97 -9.42
N GLU A 249 -2.01 -7.73 -10.45
CA GLU A 249 -1.26 -8.91 -10.90
C GLU A 249 -0.27 -8.58 -12.04
N MET A 250 -0.41 -7.39 -12.67
CA MET A 250 0.49 -6.91 -13.70
C MET A 250 1.63 -6.08 -13.10
N PRO A 251 2.75 -5.91 -13.86
CA PRO A 251 3.84 -5.01 -13.45
C PRO A 251 3.32 -3.61 -13.15
N SER A 252 3.74 -3.03 -12.03
CA SER A 252 3.29 -1.70 -11.61
C SER A 252 4.39 -0.91 -10.91
N VAL A 253 4.31 0.42 -11.00
CA VAL A 253 5.16 1.37 -10.28
C VAL A 253 4.29 2.31 -9.48
N LYS A 254 4.65 2.53 -8.23
CA LYS A 254 4.05 3.55 -7.38
C LYS A 254 4.85 4.84 -7.51
N ILE A 255 4.21 5.93 -7.95
CA ILE A 255 4.86 7.23 -8.18
C ILE A 255 3.81 8.33 -8.15
N GLY A 256 4.13 9.48 -7.53
CA GLY A 256 3.27 10.66 -7.56
C GLY A 256 3.85 11.85 -6.80
N PRO A 257 3.27 13.05 -6.97
CA PRO A 257 3.64 14.22 -6.21
C PRO A 257 3.23 14.08 -4.75
N GLY A 258 3.82 14.92 -3.91
CA GLY A 258 3.60 14.85 -2.48
C GLY A 258 4.62 13.97 -1.77
N ASP A 259 4.66 14.07 -0.44
CA ASP A 259 5.58 13.36 0.43
C ASP A 259 4.80 12.44 1.38
N SER A 260 5.11 11.14 1.39
CA SER A 260 4.49 10.16 2.29
C SER A 260 4.64 10.50 3.79
N ALA A 261 5.63 11.33 4.15
CA ALA A 261 5.76 11.80 5.53
C ALA A 261 4.64 12.75 5.98
N ARG A 262 3.86 13.29 5.04
CA ARG A 262 2.71 14.16 5.31
C ARG A 262 1.39 13.40 5.36
N SER A 263 1.38 12.15 4.91
CA SER A 263 0.20 11.27 4.96
C SER A 263 -0.20 10.97 6.41
N HIS A 264 -1.51 10.91 6.68
CA HIS A 264 -2.10 10.58 7.99
C HIS A 264 -1.70 11.55 9.12
N SER A 265 -1.14 12.71 8.79
CA SER A 265 -0.74 13.75 9.75
C SER A 265 -1.79 14.85 9.88
N ALA A 266 -1.79 15.55 11.02
CA ALA A 266 -2.63 16.73 11.19
C ALA A 266 -2.20 17.85 10.24
N ASP A 267 -3.18 18.67 9.80
CA ASP A 267 -2.98 19.74 8.84
C ASP A 267 -2.26 19.27 7.57
N GLU A 268 -2.63 18.11 7.08
CA GLU A 268 -2.12 17.53 5.84
C GLU A 268 -2.14 18.55 4.71
N TYR A 269 -1.08 18.59 3.90
CA TYR A 269 -0.97 19.51 2.79
C TYR A 269 -0.11 18.95 1.66
N ILE A 270 -0.32 19.52 0.46
CA ILE A 270 0.58 19.36 -0.70
C ILE A 270 0.97 20.74 -1.22
N TYR A 271 2.18 20.91 -1.77
CA TYR A 271 2.53 22.14 -2.49
C TYR A 271 1.87 22.16 -3.87
N LEU A 272 1.32 23.31 -4.27
CA LEU A 272 0.76 23.47 -5.62
C LEU A 272 1.80 23.23 -6.72
N ALA A 273 3.06 23.57 -6.45
CA ALA A 273 4.18 23.29 -7.35
C ALA A 273 4.41 21.78 -7.53
N GLU A 274 4.29 20.98 -6.48
CA GLU A 274 4.42 19.51 -6.57
C GLU A 274 3.38 18.91 -7.52
N ILE A 275 2.14 19.40 -7.49
CA ILE A 275 1.07 18.98 -8.42
C ILE A 275 1.47 19.34 -9.85
N SER A 276 1.89 20.57 -10.11
CA SER A 276 2.29 21.04 -11.44
C SER A 276 3.48 20.26 -12.01
N ASP A 277 4.49 20.03 -11.16
CA ASP A 277 5.66 19.23 -11.52
C ASP A 277 5.27 17.76 -11.75
N GLY A 278 4.38 17.22 -10.92
CA GLY A 278 3.83 15.86 -11.05
C GLY A 278 3.15 15.63 -12.39
N ILE A 279 2.28 16.55 -12.81
CA ILE A 279 1.64 16.52 -14.13
C ILE A 279 2.68 16.46 -15.25
N THR A 280 3.67 17.36 -15.18
CA THR A 280 4.74 17.44 -16.17
C THR A 280 5.54 16.13 -16.24
N ILE A 281 5.89 15.57 -15.08
CA ILE A 281 6.67 14.32 -15.00
C ILE A 281 5.86 13.13 -15.53
N TYR A 282 4.57 13.02 -15.21
CA TYR A 282 3.72 11.96 -15.75
C TYR A 282 3.59 12.04 -17.27
N ILE A 283 3.40 13.24 -17.83
CA ILE A 283 3.36 13.44 -19.28
C ILE A 283 4.70 13.01 -19.90
N ASN A 284 5.82 13.49 -19.38
CA ASN A 284 7.16 13.13 -19.88
C ASN A 284 7.42 11.61 -19.77
N LEU A 285 7.00 10.97 -18.69
CA LEU A 285 7.14 9.53 -18.49
C LEU A 285 6.36 8.74 -19.57
N LEU A 286 5.11 9.13 -19.80
CA LEU A 286 4.25 8.48 -20.79
C LEU A 286 4.73 8.76 -22.22
N GLU A 287 5.21 9.95 -22.56
CA GLU A 287 5.80 10.24 -23.87
C GLU A 287 7.09 9.49 -24.11
N SER A 288 7.97 9.45 -23.10
CA SER A 288 9.29 8.82 -23.22
C SER A 288 9.25 7.29 -23.29
N ILE A 289 8.12 6.66 -22.91
CA ILE A 289 7.95 5.20 -23.05
C ILE A 289 7.57 4.76 -24.47
N PHE A 290 7.08 5.67 -25.34
CA PHE A 290 6.62 5.37 -26.69
C PHE A 290 7.61 4.52 -27.52
N PRO A 291 8.91 4.86 -27.63
CA PRO A 291 9.86 4.09 -28.43
C PRO A 291 9.98 2.62 -27.98
N TYR A 292 9.84 2.34 -26.70
CA TYR A 292 9.95 0.98 -26.17
C TYR A 292 8.72 0.14 -26.51
N LEU A 293 7.51 0.76 -26.55
CA LEU A 293 6.27 0.06 -26.86
C LEU A 293 6.10 -0.23 -28.35
N VAL A 294 6.64 0.63 -29.21
CA VAL A 294 6.62 0.42 -30.68
C VAL A 294 7.58 -0.72 -31.06
N ASN A 295 8.79 -0.76 -30.51
CA ASN A 295 9.78 -1.78 -30.82
C ASN A 295 9.31 -3.18 -30.37
N ASP A 296 8.69 -3.32 -29.20
CA ASP A 296 8.16 -4.58 -28.67
C ASP A 296 7.04 -5.16 -29.56
N SER A 297 6.26 -4.28 -30.20
CA SER A 297 5.20 -4.69 -31.15
C SER A 297 5.79 -5.14 -32.51
N MET A 298 6.90 -4.57 -32.96
CA MET A 298 7.60 -5.01 -34.18
C MET A 298 8.30 -6.36 -33.99
N ASP A 299 8.95 -6.60 -32.86
CA ASP A 299 9.60 -7.87 -32.56
C ASP A 299 8.57 -9.02 -32.45
N LYS A 300 7.40 -8.80 -31.86
CA LYS A 300 6.34 -9.81 -31.79
C LYS A 300 5.74 -10.15 -33.18
N GLN A 301 5.69 -9.21 -34.12
CA GLN A 301 5.24 -9.49 -35.49
C GLN A 301 6.24 -10.31 -36.30
N LEU A 302 7.55 -10.23 -36.01
CA LEU A 302 8.58 -11.03 -36.68
C LEU A 302 8.56 -12.51 -36.23
N TYR A 303 8.09 -12.83 -35.03
CA TYR A 303 8.01 -14.20 -34.50
C TYR A 303 6.67 -14.90 -34.77
N THR A 304 5.64 -14.17 -35.24
CA THR A 304 4.33 -14.76 -35.61
C THR A 304 4.17 -15.02 -37.10
N SER A 305 5.19 -14.70 -37.91
CA SER A 305 5.21 -14.90 -39.36
C SER A 305 6.26 -15.94 -39.85
N ALA A 306 6.69 -16.83 -38.96
CA ALA A 306 7.59 -17.95 -39.29
C ALA A 306 6.90 -19.30 -39.08
#